data_0719406164579622cef19e682b8f4d43
#
_entry.id   0719406164579622cef19e682b8f4d43
#
_cell.length_a   1.000
_cell.length_b   1.000
_cell.length_c   1.000
_cell.angle_alpha   90.00
_cell.angle_beta   90.00
_cell.angle_gamma   90.00
#
_symmetry.space_group_name_H-M   'P 1'
#
loop_
_entity.id
_entity.type
_entity.pdbx_description
1 polymer ?
#
loop_
_entity_poly.entity_id
_entity_poly.type
_entity_poly.pdbx_seq_one_letter_code
_entity_poly.pdbx_strand_id
1 'polypeptide(L)'
;MKIYLVGGSVRDRLLGLPASDRDYVVVGATPEQMLASGYQPVGKDFPVFLHPQTKEEYALARTERKSGRGYTGFAFHAAPDVTLEEDLRRRDLTINAMAMDEHGQMVDPYGGARDIASKTLRHVSEAFPEDPLRVLRLARLAARFTEF
;
A
#
# COMPACT_ATOMS: atom_id res chain seq x y z
N MET A 1 18.01 2.35 2.06
CA MET A 1 16.69 2.78 1.55
C MET A 1 16.33 1.95 0.33
N LYS A 2 15.18 1.29 0.38
CA LYS A 2 14.65 0.51 -0.75
C LYS A 2 13.28 1.06 -1.12
N ILE A 3 13.00 1.14 -2.42
CA ILE A 3 11.77 1.74 -2.96
C ILE A 3 11.01 0.69 -3.75
N TYR A 4 9.70 0.59 -3.48
CA TYR A 4 8.82 -0.37 -4.13
C TYR A 4 7.58 0.32 -4.67
N LEU A 5 7.17 -0.04 -5.89
CA LEU A 5 5.85 0.29 -6.41
C LEU A 5 4.83 -0.62 -5.72
N VAL A 6 3.71 -0.09 -5.26
CA VAL A 6 2.74 -0.86 -4.46
C VAL A 6 1.30 -0.61 -4.88
N GLY A 7 0.42 -1.46 -4.42
CA GLY A 7 -1.03 -1.25 -4.44
C GLY A 7 -1.66 -1.40 -5.81
N GLY A 8 -2.60 -0.51 -6.09
CA GLY A 8 -3.43 -0.58 -7.29
C GLY A 8 -2.66 -0.57 -8.61
N SER A 9 -1.51 0.12 -8.68
CA SER A 9 -0.67 0.11 -9.89
C SER A 9 -0.13 -1.27 -10.21
N VAL A 10 0.30 -2.01 -9.20
CA VAL A 10 0.83 -3.37 -9.39
C VAL A 10 -0.31 -4.30 -9.80
N ARG A 11 -1.44 -4.21 -9.12
CA ARG A 11 -2.65 -4.97 -9.48
C ARG A 11 -3.06 -4.71 -10.94
N ASP A 12 -3.15 -3.45 -11.32
CA ASP A 12 -3.62 -3.06 -12.66
C ASP A 12 -2.65 -3.55 -13.74
N ARG A 13 -1.34 -3.52 -13.44
CA ARG A 13 -0.34 -4.07 -14.36
C ARG A 13 -0.54 -5.57 -14.61
N LEU A 14 -0.83 -6.34 -13.56
CA LEU A 14 -1.10 -7.78 -13.69
C LEU A 14 -2.41 -8.05 -14.42
N LEU A 15 -3.38 -7.16 -14.32
CA LEU A 15 -4.66 -7.27 -15.04
C LEU A 15 -4.57 -6.77 -16.47
N GLY A 16 -3.43 -6.24 -16.91
CA GLY A 16 -3.27 -5.67 -18.24
C GLY A 16 -4.00 -4.35 -18.44
N LEU A 17 -4.36 -3.67 -17.36
CA LEU A 17 -5.05 -2.38 -17.40
C LEU A 17 -4.05 -1.24 -17.55
N PRO A 18 -4.50 -0.07 -18.09
CA PRO A 18 -3.64 1.11 -18.17
C PRO A 18 -3.11 1.52 -16.80
N ALA A 19 -1.90 2.05 -16.78
CA ALA A 19 -1.28 2.53 -15.54
C ALA A 19 -2.14 3.63 -14.92
N SER A 20 -2.49 3.44 -13.65
CA SER A 20 -3.13 4.45 -12.82
C SER A 20 -2.07 5.21 -12.03
N ASP A 21 -2.48 6.01 -11.05
CA ASP A 21 -1.56 6.69 -10.17
C ASP A 21 -0.62 5.71 -9.50
N ARG A 22 0.66 6.07 -9.44
CA ARG A 22 1.70 5.23 -8.87
C ARG A 22 1.95 5.65 -7.44
N ASP A 23 1.88 4.68 -6.55
CA ASP A 23 2.23 4.85 -5.13
C ASP A 23 3.46 4.01 -4.83
N TYR A 24 4.37 4.58 -4.04
CA TYR A 24 5.61 3.93 -3.67
C TYR A 24 5.72 3.80 -2.16
N VAL A 25 6.35 2.73 -1.72
CA VAL A 25 6.73 2.52 -0.32
C VAL A 25 8.24 2.54 -0.22
N VAL A 26 8.74 3.27 0.78
CA VAL A 26 10.17 3.35 1.08
C VAL A 26 10.45 2.59 2.37
N VAL A 27 11.34 1.62 2.29
CA VAL A 27 11.77 0.79 3.42
C VAL A 27 13.18 1.19 3.82
N GLY A 28 13.42 1.32 5.11
CA GLY A 28 14.76 1.59 5.64
C GLY A 28 15.19 3.05 5.59
N ALA A 29 14.24 3.99 5.63
CA ALA A 29 14.54 5.40 5.64
C ALA A 29 13.81 6.15 6.76
N THR A 30 14.34 7.31 7.14
CA THR A 30 13.72 8.22 8.09
C THR A 30 13.12 9.41 7.35
N PRO A 31 12.20 10.17 7.98
CA PRO A 31 11.71 11.41 7.39
C PRO A 31 12.83 12.40 7.06
N GLU A 32 13.85 12.48 7.91
CA GLU A 32 15.00 13.35 7.72
C GLU A 32 15.78 12.99 6.45
N GLN A 33 15.94 11.69 6.20
CA GLN A 33 16.61 11.21 4.98
C GLN A 33 15.80 11.54 3.73
N MET A 34 14.48 11.46 3.80
CA MET A 34 13.61 11.84 2.69
C MET A 34 13.74 13.33 2.38
N LEU A 35 13.70 14.17 3.41
CA LEU A 35 13.86 15.62 3.25
C LEU A 35 15.24 15.95 2.66
N ALA A 36 16.29 15.31 3.14
CA ALA A 36 17.65 15.51 2.64
C ALA A 36 17.79 15.11 1.16
N SER A 37 16.97 14.19 0.69
CA SER A 37 16.95 13.75 -0.70
C SER A 37 16.05 14.63 -1.60
N GLY A 38 15.47 15.69 -1.06
CA GLY A 38 14.66 16.64 -1.82
C GLY A 38 13.17 16.31 -1.88
N TYR A 39 12.71 15.27 -1.20
CA TYR A 39 11.29 14.93 -1.15
C TYR A 39 10.52 15.95 -0.32
N GLN A 40 9.30 16.27 -0.71
CA GLN A 40 8.45 17.25 -0.05
C GLN A 40 7.39 16.56 0.79
N PRO A 41 7.31 16.86 2.10
CA PRO A 41 6.30 16.22 2.95
C PRO A 41 4.90 16.71 2.62
N VAL A 42 3.91 15.81 2.68
CA VAL A 42 2.49 16.11 2.55
C VAL A 42 1.73 15.40 3.66
N GLY A 43 0.67 16.03 4.15
CA GLY A 43 -0.12 15.48 5.24
C GLY A 43 0.51 15.71 6.60
N LYS A 44 -0.29 15.50 7.66
CA LYS A 44 0.13 15.77 9.04
C LYS A 44 0.37 14.51 9.86
N ASP A 45 -0.34 13.42 9.55
CA ASP A 45 -0.49 12.30 10.47
C ASP A 45 0.41 11.11 10.14
N PHE A 46 0.95 11.03 8.94
CA PHE A 46 1.87 9.97 8.57
C PHE A 46 2.83 10.47 7.49
N PRO A 47 4.03 9.86 7.41
CA PRO A 47 5.08 10.38 6.54
C PRO A 47 4.88 9.95 5.08
N VAL A 48 4.17 10.80 4.34
CA VAL A 48 4.03 10.72 2.89
C VAL A 48 4.77 11.89 2.28
N PHE A 49 5.49 11.64 1.20
CA PHE A 49 6.34 12.62 0.52
C PHE A 49 6.05 12.62 -0.97
N LEU A 50 6.24 13.78 -1.60
CA LEU A 50 6.18 13.88 -3.05
C LEU A 50 7.60 13.86 -3.61
N HIS A 51 7.80 13.10 -4.68
CA HIS A 51 9.06 13.08 -5.41
C HIS A 51 9.35 14.49 -5.97
N PRO A 52 10.60 14.98 -5.88
CA PRO A 52 10.92 16.36 -6.30
C PRO A 52 10.66 16.66 -7.77
N GLN A 53 10.71 15.65 -8.64
CA GLN A 53 10.54 15.81 -10.08
C GLN A 53 9.20 15.27 -10.57
N THR A 54 8.86 14.02 -10.22
CA THR A 54 7.67 13.37 -10.74
C THR A 54 6.40 13.74 -9.98
N LYS A 55 6.54 14.24 -8.74
CA LYS A 55 5.43 14.55 -7.84
C LYS A 55 4.58 13.34 -7.45
N GLU A 56 5.08 12.15 -7.70
CA GLU A 56 4.44 10.92 -7.25
C GLU A 56 4.60 10.74 -5.75
N GLU A 57 3.67 10.03 -5.13
CA GLU A 57 3.65 9.84 -3.68
C GLU A 57 4.56 8.70 -3.23
N TYR A 58 5.40 8.98 -2.25
CA TYR A 58 6.31 8.03 -1.61
C TYR A 58 6.02 8.02 -0.11
N ALA A 59 5.55 6.89 0.39
CA ALA A 59 5.24 6.74 1.82
C ALA A 59 6.31 5.86 2.49
N LEU A 60 6.72 6.24 3.69
CA LEU A 60 7.57 5.34 4.48
C LEU A 60 6.77 4.11 4.90
N ALA A 61 7.43 2.95 4.89
CA ALA A 61 6.82 1.70 5.35
C ALA A 61 6.30 1.88 6.78
N ARG A 62 5.07 1.45 7.02
CA ARG A 62 4.41 1.67 8.31
C ARG A 62 3.54 0.49 8.69
N THR A 63 3.31 0.38 10.00
CA THR A 63 2.29 -0.50 10.57
C THR A 63 1.12 0.34 11.06
N GLU A 64 -0.03 -0.29 11.17
CA GLU A 64 -1.23 0.32 11.76
C GLU A 64 -1.67 -0.49 12.96
N ARG A 65 -2.07 0.21 14.02
CA ARG A 65 -2.64 -0.42 15.20
C ARG A 65 -3.92 0.32 15.56
N LYS A 66 -4.99 -0.44 15.75
CA LYS A 66 -6.26 0.15 16.18
C LYS A 66 -6.12 0.69 17.59
N SER A 67 -6.34 2.01 17.77
CA SER A 67 -6.24 2.70 19.04
C SER A 67 -7.60 3.19 19.55
N GLY A 68 -8.68 3.00 18.76
CA GLY A 68 -10.03 3.43 19.08
C GLY A 68 -11.03 2.76 18.15
N ARG A 69 -12.23 3.34 18.05
CA ARG A 69 -13.29 2.81 17.22
C ARG A 69 -13.39 3.53 15.88
N GLY A 70 -13.78 2.81 14.84
CA GLY A 70 -13.97 3.35 13.51
C GLY A 70 -12.66 3.64 12.78
N TYR A 71 -12.76 4.35 11.66
CA TYR A 71 -11.61 4.61 10.80
C TYR A 71 -10.61 5.62 11.39
N THR A 72 -11.04 6.44 12.34
CA THR A 72 -10.16 7.40 13.02
C THR A 72 -9.39 6.81 14.19
N GLY A 73 -9.70 5.55 14.55
CA GLY A 73 -9.11 4.88 15.70
C GLY A 73 -7.86 4.08 15.40
N PHE A 74 -7.00 4.56 14.47
CA PHE A 74 -5.77 3.88 14.12
C PHE A 74 -4.56 4.72 14.47
N ALA A 75 -3.54 4.09 15.05
CA ALA A 75 -2.23 4.65 15.25
C ALA A 75 -1.27 4.08 14.21
N PHE A 76 -0.37 4.94 13.72
CA PHE A 76 0.63 4.55 12.72
C PHE A 76 2.01 4.53 13.36
N HIS A 77 2.80 3.55 12.96
CA HIS A 77 4.21 3.47 13.33
C HIS A 77 5.03 3.34 12.05
N ALA A 78 5.90 4.31 11.80
CA ALA A 78 6.81 4.29 10.67
C ALA A 78 8.23 4.48 11.19
N ALA A 79 9.10 3.53 10.88
CA ALA A 79 10.49 3.54 11.29
C ALA A 79 11.31 2.73 10.28
N PRO A 80 12.65 2.90 10.23
CA PRO A 80 13.48 2.14 9.29
C PRO A 80 13.44 0.63 9.47
N ASP A 81 13.02 0.15 10.64
CA ASP A 81 12.90 -1.28 10.94
C ASP A 81 11.58 -1.90 10.50
N VAL A 82 10.61 -1.10 10.05
CA VAL A 82 9.35 -1.64 9.51
C VAL A 82 9.64 -2.29 8.16
N THR A 83 9.25 -3.56 8.02
CA THR A 83 9.49 -4.32 6.80
C THR A 83 8.42 -4.06 5.74
N LEU A 84 8.73 -4.42 4.49
CA LEU A 84 7.76 -4.34 3.39
C LEU A 84 6.54 -5.24 3.69
N GLU A 85 6.77 -6.46 4.19
CA GLU A 85 5.71 -7.40 4.53
C GLU A 85 4.77 -6.84 5.58
N GLU A 86 5.29 -6.16 6.59
CA GLU A 86 4.48 -5.51 7.62
C GLU A 86 3.62 -4.39 7.04
N ASP A 87 4.18 -3.58 6.14
CA ASP A 87 3.41 -2.54 5.46
C ASP A 87 2.30 -3.15 4.60
N LEU A 88 2.61 -4.18 3.83
CA LEU A 88 1.63 -4.84 2.96
C LEU A 88 0.52 -5.51 3.77
N ARG A 89 0.84 -6.05 4.94
CA ARG A 89 -0.13 -6.76 5.79
C ARG A 89 -1.27 -5.85 6.28
N ARG A 90 -1.01 -4.57 6.49
CA ARG A 90 -2.04 -3.62 6.96
C ARG A 90 -3.05 -3.23 5.87
N ARG A 91 -2.82 -3.63 4.64
CA ARG A 91 -3.68 -3.27 3.51
C ARG A 91 -4.96 -4.10 3.51
N ASP A 92 -5.92 -3.70 2.66
CA ASP A 92 -7.24 -4.33 2.64
C ASP A 92 -7.24 -5.72 2.00
N LEU A 93 -6.98 -5.78 0.70
CA LEU A 93 -7.08 -7.02 -0.07
C LEU A 93 -5.72 -7.50 -0.55
N THR A 94 -5.60 -8.81 -0.75
CA THR A 94 -4.36 -9.42 -1.25
C THR A 94 -3.94 -8.84 -2.60
N ILE A 95 -4.90 -8.56 -3.48
CA ILE A 95 -4.62 -7.98 -4.79
C ILE A 95 -4.09 -6.55 -4.72
N ASN A 96 -4.26 -5.88 -3.60
CA ASN A 96 -3.72 -4.54 -3.32
C ASN A 96 -2.50 -4.58 -2.39
N ALA A 97 -2.06 -5.78 -2.00
CA ALA A 97 -0.94 -5.99 -1.07
C ALA A 97 0.25 -6.65 -1.77
N MET A 98 0.55 -6.19 -2.94
CA MET A 98 1.71 -6.63 -3.74
C MET A 98 2.63 -5.45 -3.97
N ALA A 99 3.91 -5.74 -4.15
CA ALA A 99 4.91 -4.73 -4.44
C ALA A 99 5.78 -5.17 -5.61
N MET A 100 6.42 -4.21 -6.24
CA MET A 100 7.37 -4.47 -7.32
C MET A 100 8.61 -3.61 -7.07
N ASP A 101 9.79 -4.21 -7.10
CA ASP A 101 11.02 -3.47 -6.91
C ASP A 101 11.42 -2.70 -8.17
N GLU A 102 12.53 -1.96 -8.10
CA GLU A 102 13.02 -1.16 -9.22
C GLU A 102 13.48 -2.00 -10.42
N HIS A 103 13.70 -3.29 -10.21
CA HIS A 103 14.08 -4.23 -11.27
C HIS A 103 12.88 -4.99 -11.86
N GLY A 104 11.68 -4.66 -11.42
CA GLY A 104 10.46 -5.32 -11.89
C GLY A 104 10.15 -6.64 -11.21
N GLN A 105 10.87 -6.99 -10.14
CA GLN A 105 10.60 -8.22 -9.40
C GLN A 105 9.42 -8.04 -8.45
N MET A 106 8.50 -8.99 -8.48
CA MET A 106 7.32 -8.99 -7.63
C MET A 106 7.64 -9.45 -6.21
N VAL A 107 7.07 -8.76 -5.23
CA VAL A 107 7.03 -9.20 -3.84
C VAL A 107 5.55 -9.37 -3.47
N ASP A 108 5.14 -10.61 -3.28
CA ASP A 108 3.73 -10.98 -3.13
C ASP A 108 3.56 -11.97 -1.95
N PRO A 109 3.76 -11.51 -0.71
CA PRO A 109 3.74 -12.40 0.44
C PRO A 109 2.36 -12.97 0.77
N TYR A 110 1.29 -12.34 0.31
CA TYR A 110 -0.08 -12.73 0.67
C TYR A 110 -0.86 -13.36 -0.49
N GLY A 111 -0.22 -13.64 -1.61
CA GLY A 111 -0.82 -14.37 -2.70
C GLY A 111 -1.76 -13.56 -3.61
N GLY A 112 -1.52 -12.26 -3.74
CA GLY A 112 -2.36 -11.40 -4.57
C GLY A 112 -2.40 -11.80 -6.04
N ALA A 113 -1.27 -12.19 -6.60
CA ALA A 113 -1.21 -12.65 -8.00
C ALA A 113 -2.07 -13.89 -8.23
N ARG A 114 -2.05 -14.84 -7.30
CA ARG A 114 -2.92 -16.02 -7.34
C ARG A 114 -4.39 -15.63 -7.27
N ASP A 115 -4.73 -14.68 -6.40
CA ASP A 115 -6.12 -14.23 -6.24
C ASP A 115 -6.59 -13.44 -7.47
N ILE A 116 -5.72 -12.73 -8.17
CA ILE A 116 -6.04 -12.13 -9.46
C ILE A 116 -6.34 -13.22 -10.49
N ALA A 117 -5.52 -14.25 -10.59
CA ALA A 117 -5.70 -15.33 -11.55
C ALA A 117 -7.01 -16.10 -11.30
N SER A 118 -7.39 -16.28 -10.03
CA SER A 118 -8.64 -16.95 -9.65
C SER A 118 -9.83 -16.00 -9.52
N LYS A 119 -9.63 -14.69 -9.78
CA LYS A 119 -10.66 -13.65 -9.67
C LYS A 119 -11.32 -13.62 -8.30
N THR A 120 -10.49 -13.67 -7.25
CA THR A 120 -10.91 -13.74 -5.86
C THR A 120 -10.60 -12.44 -5.14
N LEU A 121 -11.58 -11.89 -4.42
CA LEU A 121 -11.37 -10.79 -3.48
C LEU A 121 -11.20 -11.38 -2.09
N ARG A 122 -9.99 -11.25 -1.55
CA ARG A 122 -9.62 -11.83 -0.25
C ARG A 122 -8.96 -10.78 0.61
N HIS A 123 -9.39 -10.64 1.88
CA HIS A 123 -8.72 -9.72 2.79
C HIS A 123 -7.35 -10.28 3.21
N VAL A 124 -6.42 -9.37 3.48
CA VAL A 124 -5.03 -9.71 3.80
C VAL A 124 -4.93 -10.32 5.20
N SER A 125 -5.65 -9.75 6.17
CA SER A 125 -5.56 -10.15 7.56
C SER A 125 -6.93 -10.06 8.23
N GLU A 126 -7.03 -10.62 9.44
CA GLU A 126 -8.25 -10.58 10.24
C GLU A 126 -8.62 -9.18 10.72
N ALA A 127 -7.71 -8.22 10.62
CA ALA A 127 -7.98 -6.82 10.94
C ALA A 127 -8.90 -6.14 9.92
N PHE A 128 -9.11 -6.75 8.74
CA PHE A 128 -9.95 -6.16 7.68
C PHE A 128 -11.34 -5.75 8.16
N PRO A 129 -12.12 -6.60 8.90
CA PRO A 129 -13.46 -6.22 9.33
C PRO A 129 -13.51 -5.13 10.38
N GLU A 130 -12.38 -4.76 10.98
CA GLU A 130 -12.32 -3.73 12.01
C GLU A 130 -12.40 -2.32 11.44
N ASP A 131 -12.16 -2.15 10.14
CA ASP A 131 -12.18 -0.85 9.47
C ASP A 131 -13.39 -0.77 8.54
N PRO A 132 -14.42 0.04 8.89
CA PRO A 132 -15.62 0.16 8.06
C PRO A 132 -15.33 0.73 6.66
N LEU A 133 -14.28 1.54 6.50
CA LEU A 133 -13.90 2.06 5.18
C LEU A 133 -13.40 0.95 4.25
N ARG A 134 -12.77 -0.09 4.80
CA ARG A 134 -12.33 -1.23 3.99
C ARG A 134 -13.49 -1.99 3.40
N VAL A 135 -14.59 -2.11 4.15
CA VAL A 135 -15.82 -2.73 3.63
C VAL A 135 -16.38 -1.94 2.46
N LEU A 136 -16.42 -0.62 2.56
CA LEU A 136 -16.85 0.25 1.46
C LEU A 136 -15.92 0.15 0.25
N ARG A 137 -14.62 0.06 0.48
CA ARG A 137 -13.64 -0.11 -0.59
C ARG A 137 -13.81 -1.45 -1.29
N LEU A 138 -14.11 -2.50 -0.54
CA LEU A 138 -14.42 -3.81 -1.12
C LEU A 138 -15.63 -3.74 -2.05
N ALA A 139 -16.70 -3.10 -1.64
CA ALA A 139 -17.89 -2.93 -2.47
C ALA A 139 -17.57 -2.16 -3.75
N ARG A 140 -16.75 -1.11 -3.65
CA ARG A 140 -16.32 -0.31 -4.81
C ARG A 140 -15.48 -1.14 -5.78
N LEU A 141 -14.56 -1.96 -5.29
CA LEU A 141 -13.74 -2.84 -6.11
C LEU A 141 -14.59 -3.93 -6.77
N ALA A 142 -15.54 -4.50 -6.03
CA ALA A 142 -16.44 -5.51 -6.59
C ALA A 142 -17.27 -4.94 -7.74
N ALA A 143 -17.72 -3.69 -7.62
CA ALA A 143 -18.43 -3.02 -8.70
C ALA A 143 -17.54 -2.75 -9.92
N ARG A 144 -16.26 -2.42 -9.70
CA ARG A 144 -15.30 -2.16 -10.77
C ARG A 144 -14.85 -3.45 -11.46
N PHE A 145 -14.66 -4.52 -10.71
CA PHE A 145 -14.18 -5.81 -11.20
C PHE A 145 -15.27 -6.86 -11.04
N THR A 146 -16.29 -6.79 -11.88
CA THR A 146 -17.47 -7.65 -11.77
C THR A 146 -17.18 -9.14 -11.96
N GLU A 147 -16.01 -9.49 -12.51
CA GLU A 147 -15.61 -10.88 -12.67
C GLU A 147 -15.07 -11.53 -11.40
N PHE A 148 -14.77 -10.71 -10.40
CA PHE A 148 -14.24 -11.19 -9.12
C PHE A 148 -15.34 -11.68 -8.20
#